data_0ae39be66eecb21868cdd226fb8dce98
#
_entry.id   0ae39be66eecb21868cdd226fb8dce98
#
_cell.length_a   1.000
_cell.length_b   1.000
_cell.length_c   1.000
_cell.angle_alpha   90.00
_cell.angle_beta   90.00
_cell.angle_gamma   90.00
#
_symmetry.space_group_name_H-M   'P 1'
#
loop_
_entity.id
_entity.type
_entity.pdbx_description
1 polymer ?
#
loop_
_entity_poly.entity_id
_entity_poly.type
_entity_poly.pdbx_seq_one_letter_code
_entity_poly.pdbx_strand_id
1 'polypeptide(L)'
;FRSYTLHSGMASNEISDMTEDAIGNVWVSTSYGLSLISPAFEHVITYFQSDRLQTQQFCPHCSLSSPTALYFGGNTGLAQFSPQRILSKISQQPVPLVLREIRVNSVALTPSKTGPLTKPLNDTERIVLGHKQRNIDISYEAVAFLSPEKIRFAYRLCGRNVDNEWQYVENLSMANYSHLPAGHYV
;
A
#
# COMPACT_ATOMS: atom_id res chain seq x y z
N PHE A 1 -5.46 -17.69 14.85
CA PHE A 1 -5.43 -16.33 15.40
C PHE A 1 -4.63 -15.42 14.48
N ARG A 2 -5.16 -14.24 14.18
CA ARG A 2 -4.45 -13.17 13.46
C ARG A 2 -4.24 -12.00 14.43
N SER A 3 -3.01 -11.53 14.55
CA SER A 3 -2.64 -10.41 15.41
C SER A 3 -2.41 -9.17 14.58
N TYR A 4 -2.90 -8.02 15.03
CA TYR A 4 -2.69 -6.73 14.41
C TYR A 4 -1.90 -5.84 15.36
N THR A 5 -0.80 -5.29 14.87
CA THR A 5 0.15 -4.45 15.62
C THR A 5 0.59 -3.25 14.79
N LEU A 6 1.42 -2.39 15.33
CA LEU A 6 2.11 -1.34 14.55
C LEU A 6 2.78 -1.91 13.29
N HIS A 7 3.40 -3.10 13.37
CA HIS A 7 4.04 -3.73 12.20
C HIS A 7 3.03 -4.15 11.12
N SER A 8 1.80 -4.44 11.48
CA SER A 8 0.71 -4.71 10.51
C SER A 8 -0.02 -3.45 10.07
N GLY A 9 0.45 -2.27 10.45
CA GLY A 9 -0.09 -0.98 10.04
C GLY A 9 -1.10 -0.35 10.99
N MET A 10 -1.25 -0.84 12.24
CA MET A 10 -2.09 -0.18 13.24
C MET A 10 -1.52 1.20 13.61
N ALA A 11 -2.39 2.14 13.98
CA ALA A 11 -1.98 3.47 14.43
C ALA A 11 -1.21 3.44 15.76
N SER A 12 -1.57 2.53 16.65
CA SER A 12 -0.89 2.26 17.93
C SER A 12 -1.23 0.86 18.40
N ASN A 13 -0.40 0.30 19.30
CA ASN A 13 -0.71 -0.94 20.02
C ASN A 13 -1.62 -0.70 21.25
N GLU A 14 -1.80 0.56 21.63
CA GLU A 14 -2.71 0.93 22.75
C GLU A 14 -4.10 1.19 22.19
N ILE A 15 -4.97 0.22 22.34
CA ILE A 15 -6.35 0.27 21.85
C ILE A 15 -7.24 0.94 22.90
N SER A 16 -7.98 1.98 22.49
CA SER A 16 -8.96 2.66 23.32
C SER A 16 -10.34 2.03 23.21
N ASP A 17 -10.79 1.76 21.98
CA ASP A 17 -12.09 1.14 21.72
C ASP A 17 -12.14 0.54 20.31
N MET A 18 -13.14 -0.29 20.05
CA MET A 18 -13.41 -0.83 18.72
C MET A 18 -14.91 -0.92 18.45
N THR A 19 -15.27 -0.70 17.20
CA THR A 19 -16.66 -0.84 16.75
C THR A 19 -16.72 -1.34 15.31
N GLU A 20 -17.78 -2.01 14.97
CA GLU A 20 -18.04 -2.54 13.64
C GLU A 20 -18.97 -1.61 12.87
N ASP A 21 -18.71 -1.43 11.58
CA ASP A 21 -19.62 -0.71 10.69
C ASP A 21 -20.68 -1.65 10.08
N ALA A 22 -21.63 -1.07 9.36
CA ALA A 22 -22.77 -1.80 8.78
C ALA A 22 -22.38 -2.85 7.71
N ILE A 23 -21.13 -2.87 7.26
CA ILE A 23 -20.62 -3.79 6.21
C ILE A 23 -19.53 -4.73 6.74
N GLY A 24 -19.34 -4.79 8.05
CA GLY A 24 -18.44 -5.76 8.68
C GLY A 24 -16.97 -5.32 8.80
N ASN A 25 -16.64 -4.04 8.59
CA ASN A 25 -15.30 -3.57 8.89
C ASN A 25 -15.20 -3.19 10.37
N VAL A 26 -14.05 -3.47 10.96
CA VAL A 26 -13.73 -3.11 12.34
C VAL A 26 -12.91 -1.83 12.37
N TRP A 27 -13.41 -0.84 13.07
CA TRP A 27 -12.75 0.44 13.32
C TRP A 27 -12.20 0.44 14.73
N VAL A 28 -10.91 0.68 14.85
CA VAL A 28 -10.18 0.61 16.12
C VAL A 28 -9.62 1.98 16.43
N SER A 29 -10.10 2.59 17.50
CA SER A 29 -9.54 3.82 18.05
C SER A 29 -8.37 3.49 18.99
N THR A 30 -7.35 4.32 18.94
CA THR A 30 -6.11 4.10 19.68
C THR A 30 -5.63 5.38 20.38
N SER A 31 -4.56 5.27 21.15
CA SER A 31 -3.92 6.45 21.76
C SER A 31 -3.31 7.41 20.72
N TYR A 32 -3.18 7.00 19.45
CA TYR A 32 -2.53 7.81 18.41
C TYR A 32 -3.15 7.63 17.03
N GLY A 33 -4.47 7.71 16.92
CA GLY A 33 -5.18 7.65 15.65
C GLY A 33 -6.22 6.55 15.57
N LEU A 34 -6.81 6.39 14.40
CA LEU A 34 -7.88 5.46 14.10
C LEU A 34 -7.42 4.45 13.05
N SER A 35 -7.70 3.18 13.25
CA SER A 35 -7.34 2.11 12.33
C SER A 35 -8.57 1.41 11.79
N LEU A 36 -8.58 1.12 10.49
CA LEU A 36 -9.60 0.34 9.81
C LEU A 36 -9.05 -1.04 9.49
N ILE A 37 -9.69 -2.07 9.99
CA ILE A 37 -9.45 -3.48 9.65
C ILE A 37 -10.64 -3.94 8.83
N SER A 38 -10.42 -4.30 7.58
CA SER A 38 -11.49 -4.73 6.69
C SER A 38 -11.21 -6.09 6.10
N PRO A 39 -12.22 -6.98 6.01
CA PRO A 39 -12.09 -8.24 5.29
C PRO A 39 -11.78 -8.07 3.79
N ALA A 40 -12.15 -6.91 3.23
CA ALA A 40 -11.90 -6.57 1.84
C ALA A 40 -10.46 -6.11 1.56
N PHE A 41 -9.69 -5.80 2.59
CA PHE A 41 -8.31 -5.34 2.47
C PHE A 41 -7.37 -6.29 3.20
N GLU A 42 -6.26 -6.61 2.58
CA GLU A 42 -5.22 -7.43 3.21
C GLU A 42 -4.48 -6.67 4.32
N HIS A 43 -4.57 -5.35 4.32
CA HIS A 43 -3.83 -4.45 5.20
C HIS A 43 -4.74 -3.57 6.04
N VAL A 44 -4.21 -3.14 7.18
CA VAL A 44 -4.84 -2.13 8.03
C VAL A 44 -4.62 -0.76 7.42
N ILE A 45 -5.67 0.06 7.37
CA ILE A 45 -5.60 1.46 6.93
C ILE A 45 -5.69 2.34 8.16
N THR A 46 -4.75 3.27 8.31
CA THR A 46 -4.71 4.18 9.46
C THR A 46 -5.05 5.61 9.07
N TYR A 47 -5.65 6.32 10.02
CA TYR A 47 -6.04 7.71 9.91
C TYR A 47 -5.49 8.51 11.08
N PHE A 48 -4.89 9.65 10.77
CA PHE A 48 -4.28 10.56 11.72
C PHE A 48 -4.90 11.96 11.59
N GLN A 49 -4.43 12.89 12.39
CA GLN A 49 -4.87 14.29 12.30
C GLN A 49 -4.59 14.92 10.92
N SER A 50 -3.52 14.47 10.25
CA SER A 50 -3.23 14.82 8.85
C SER A 50 -4.35 14.44 7.88
N ASP A 51 -5.15 13.44 8.21
CA ASP A 51 -6.33 13.00 7.47
C ASP A 51 -7.61 13.73 7.85
N ARG A 52 -7.49 14.85 8.56
CA ARG A 52 -8.60 15.67 9.07
C ARG A 52 -9.42 15.00 10.18
N LEU A 53 -8.83 14.06 10.93
CA LEU A 53 -9.41 13.66 12.19
C LEU A 53 -9.41 14.85 13.17
N GLN A 54 -10.56 15.12 13.80
CA GLN A 54 -10.70 16.20 14.77
C GLN A 54 -9.96 15.92 16.07
N THR A 55 -9.77 14.65 16.39
CA THR A 55 -9.03 14.18 17.55
C THR A 55 -8.09 13.05 17.15
N GLN A 56 -6.94 12.96 17.79
CA GLN A 56 -5.94 11.93 17.53
C GLN A 56 -5.79 10.96 18.70
N GLN A 57 -6.09 11.42 19.91
CA GLN A 57 -6.11 10.59 21.11
C GLN A 57 -7.57 10.30 21.48
N PHE A 58 -7.94 9.04 21.44
CA PHE A 58 -9.30 8.61 21.73
C PHE A 58 -9.44 8.14 23.17
N CYS A 59 -10.62 8.41 23.74
CA CYS A 59 -10.98 8.01 25.09
C CYS A 59 -11.38 6.53 25.11
N PRO A 60 -11.05 5.78 26.16
CA PRO A 60 -11.51 4.41 26.33
C PRO A 60 -13.03 4.30 26.34
N HIS A 61 -13.58 3.28 25.70
CA HIS A 61 -15.01 2.97 25.65
C HIS A 61 -15.91 4.13 25.18
N CYS A 62 -15.41 4.93 24.26
CA CYS A 62 -16.11 6.10 23.71
C CYS A 62 -16.39 5.96 22.21
N SER A 63 -16.87 4.80 21.78
CA SER A 63 -17.31 4.59 20.41
C SER A 63 -18.82 4.31 20.32
N LEU A 64 -19.42 4.73 19.21
CA LEU A 64 -20.81 4.45 18.88
C LEU A 64 -20.93 4.18 17.38
N SER A 65 -21.58 3.09 17.04
CA SER A 65 -21.95 2.76 15.67
C SER A 65 -23.43 3.06 15.43
N SER A 66 -23.72 3.74 14.33
CA SER A 66 -25.05 3.92 13.80
C SER A 66 -25.12 3.41 12.35
N PRO A 67 -26.30 3.20 11.77
CA PRO A 67 -26.43 2.71 10.40
C PRO A 67 -25.71 3.55 9.33
N THR A 68 -25.47 4.84 9.59
CA THR A 68 -24.92 5.79 8.62
C THR A 68 -23.59 6.41 9.02
N ALA A 69 -23.23 6.36 10.30
CA ALA A 69 -22.05 7.03 10.83
C ALA A 69 -21.45 6.31 12.03
N LEU A 70 -20.16 6.47 12.19
CA LEU A 70 -19.42 6.11 13.39
C LEU A 70 -19.01 7.35 14.16
N TYR A 71 -18.95 7.20 15.47
CA TYR A 71 -18.60 8.26 16.42
C TYR A 71 -17.51 7.74 17.35
N PHE A 72 -16.49 8.55 17.56
CA PHE A 72 -15.41 8.26 18.51
C PHE A 72 -15.07 9.49 19.32
N GLY A 73 -15.22 9.39 20.63
CA GLY A 73 -14.86 10.45 21.57
C GLY A 73 -13.35 10.50 21.80
N GLY A 74 -12.79 11.68 21.83
CA GLY A 74 -11.38 11.90 22.11
C GLY A 74 -11.14 13.16 22.95
N ASN A 75 -9.89 13.39 23.29
CA ASN A 75 -9.48 14.47 24.19
C ASN A 75 -9.75 15.89 23.66
N THR A 76 -9.85 16.06 22.34
CA THR A 76 -10.09 17.37 21.69
C THR A 76 -11.46 17.47 21.04
N GLY A 77 -12.31 16.46 21.19
CA GLY A 77 -13.66 16.48 20.63
C GLY A 77 -14.15 15.12 20.13
N LEU A 78 -15.15 15.14 19.28
CA LEU A 78 -15.83 13.98 18.73
C LEU A 78 -15.45 13.82 17.25
N ALA A 79 -14.88 12.68 16.89
CA ALA A 79 -14.74 12.29 15.50
C ALA A 79 -16.04 11.64 15.02
N GLN A 80 -16.66 12.20 13.99
CA GLN A 80 -17.86 11.67 13.33
C GLN A 80 -17.57 11.51 11.84
N PHE A 81 -17.84 10.33 11.29
CA PHE A 81 -17.68 10.08 9.85
C PHE A 81 -18.59 8.96 9.35
N SER A 82 -18.84 8.95 8.04
CA SER A 82 -19.51 7.85 7.35
C SER A 82 -18.48 6.89 6.77
N PRO A 83 -18.43 5.62 7.20
CA PRO A 83 -17.54 4.61 6.66
C PRO A 83 -17.66 4.46 5.15
N GLN A 84 -18.87 4.45 4.62
CA GLN A 84 -19.13 4.30 3.18
C GLN A 84 -18.51 5.43 2.36
N ARG A 85 -18.55 6.67 2.85
CA ARG A 85 -17.92 7.83 2.17
C ARG A 85 -16.39 7.74 2.18
N ILE A 86 -15.82 7.20 3.24
CA ILE A 86 -14.37 6.99 3.32
C ILE A 86 -13.95 5.89 2.34
N LEU A 87 -14.62 4.75 2.39
CA LEU A 87 -14.32 3.60 1.55
C LEU A 87 -14.49 3.90 0.06
N SER A 88 -15.53 4.66 -0.31
CA SER A 88 -15.73 5.07 -1.71
C SER A 88 -14.58 5.93 -2.24
N LYS A 89 -13.98 6.78 -1.40
CA LYS A 89 -12.82 7.59 -1.79
C LYS A 89 -11.55 6.76 -1.97
N ILE A 90 -11.35 5.73 -1.14
CA ILE A 90 -10.21 4.81 -1.28
C ILE A 90 -10.30 4.07 -2.61
N SER A 91 -11.47 3.59 -2.98
CA SER A 91 -11.70 2.83 -4.22
C SER A 91 -11.65 3.68 -5.49
N GLN A 92 -11.84 4.99 -5.42
CA GLN A 92 -12.00 5.88 -6.58
C GLN A 92 -10.71 6.56 -7.03
N GLN A 93 -9.62 6.46 -6.30
CA GLN A 93 -8.36 7.09 -6.69
C GLN A 93 -7.27 6.02 -6.94
N PRO A 94 -7.20 5.46 -8.15
CA PRO A 94 -6.04 4.67 -8.51
C PRO A 94 -4.81 5.56 -8.45
N VAL A 95 -3.84 5.18 -7.61
CA VAL A 95 -2.56 5.87 -7.54
C VAL A 95 -1.75 5.44 -8.75
N PRO A 96 -1.38 6.36 -9.66
CA PRO A 96 -0.58 5.99 -10.81
C PRO A 96 0.79 5.49 -10.36
N LEU A 97 1.15 4.30 -10.82
CA LEU A 97 2.46 3.72 -10.66
C LEU A 97 3.31 4.04 -11.88
N VAL A 98 4.50 4.56 -11.65
CA VAL A 98 5.46 4.91 -12.70
C VAL A 98 6.73 4.11 -12.48
N LEU A 99 7.21 3.44 -13.51
CA LEU A 99 8.53 2.82 -13.53
C LEU A 99 9.57 3.90 -13.78
N ARG A 100 10.51 4.08 -12.85
CA ARG A 100 11.56 5.10 -12.95
C ARG A 100 12.76 4.62 -13.75
N GLU A 101 13.24 3.45 -13.43
CA GLU A 101 14.46 2.92 -14.01
C GLU A 101 14.43 1.39 -13.99
N ILE A 102 14.99 0.77 -15.02
CA ILE A 102 15.38 -0.63 -14.99
C ILE A 102 16.89 -0.69 -15.14
N ARG A 103 17.55 -1.43 -14.25
CA ARG A 103 18.96 -1.77 -14.37
C ARG A 103 19.11 -3.24 -14.67
N VAL A 104 20.04 -3.54 -15.53
CA VAL A 104 20.42 -4.90 -15.88
C VAL A 104 21.90 -5.09 -15.62
N ASN A 105 22.25 -6.03 -14.75
CA ASN A 105 23.61 -6.21 -14.23
C ASN A 105 24.20 -4.87 -13.72
N SER A 106 23.42 -4.10 -12.96
CA SER A 106 23.75 -2.78 -12.40
C SER A 106 23.91 -1.64 -13.43
N VAL A 107 23.64 -1.89 -14.71
CA VAL A 107 23.68 -0.86 -15.76
C VAL A 107 22.26 -0.42 -16.10
N ALA A 108 21.98 0.87 -16.02
CA ALA A 108 20.69 1.43 -16.37
C ALA A 108 20.37 1.25 -17.85
N LEU A 109 19.17 0.78 -18.15
CA LEU A 109 18.68 0.69 -19.53
C LEU A 109 18.18 2.09 -19.96
N THR A 110 18.77 2.59 -21.02
CA THR A 110 18.33 3.82 -21.69
C THR A 110 17.71 3.50 -23.04
N PRO A 111 16.65 4.23 -23.44
CA PRO A 111 16.06 4.04 -24.77
C PRO A 111 17.09 4.24 -25.88
N SER A 112 17.23 3.26 -26.74
CA SER A 112 18.14 3.32 -27.91
C SER A 112 17.60 2.48 -29.06
N LYS A 113 17.97 2.84 -30.29
CA LYS A 113 17.47 2.15 -31.50
C LYS A 113 17.92 0.69 -31.61
N THR A 114 19.02 0.32 -30.96
CA THR A 114 19.65 -1.01 -31.04
C THR A 114 19.68 -1.75 -29.71
N GLY A 115 19.24 -1.13 -28.63
CA GLY A 115 19.26 -1.70 -27.28
C GLY A 115 17.99 -2.50 -26.96
N PRO A 116 17.96 -3.13 -25.79
CA PRO A 116 16.80 -3.88 -25.31
C PRO A 116 15.58 -3.01 -25.00
N LEU A 117 15.78 -1.69 -24.84
CA LEU A 117 14.73 -0.72 -24.60
C LEU A 117 14.69 0.25 -25.80
N THR A 118 13.62 0.21 -26.58
CA THR A 118 13.48 1.03 -27.81
C THR A 118 12.56 2.22 -27.66
N LYS A 119 11.72 2.24 -26.61
CA LYS A 119 10.77 3.30 -26.26
C LYS A 119 10.98 3.74 -24.82
N PRO A 120 10.37 4.82 -24.35
CA PRO A 120 10.32 5.15 -22.93
C PRO A 120 9.83 3.95 -22.11
N LEU A 121 10.35 3.80 -20.90
CA LEU A 121 10.12 2.62 -20.07
C LEU A 121 8.62 2.36 -19.84
N ASN A 122 7.87 3.39 -19.53
CA ASN A 122 6.42 3.27 -19.26
C ASN A 122 5.56 3.00 -20.51
N ASP A 123 6.13 3.16 -21.71
CA ASP A 123 5.47 2.86 -22.99
C ASP A 123 5.93 1.51 -23.56
N THR A 124 6.76 0.76 -22.81
CA THR A 124 7.36 -0.49 -23.25
C THR A 124 6.65 -1.67 -22.62
N GLU A 125 5.99 -2.47 -23.42
CA GLU A 125 5.26 -3.67 -22.97
C GLU A 125 6.18 -4.88 -22.77
N ARG A 126 7.33 -4.92 -23.45
CA ARG A 126 8.23 -6.06 -23.44
C ARG A 126 9.68 -5.65 -23.58
N ILE A 127 10.52 -6.22 -22.73
CA ILE A 127 11.98 -6.08 -22.80
C ILE A 127 12.60 -7.46 -23.06
N VAL A 128 13.48 -7.55 -24.05
CA VAL A 128 14.20 -8.79 -24.38
C VAL A 128 15.65 -8.65 -23.95
N LEU A 129 16.07 -9.52 -23.05
CA LEU A 129 17.41 -9.52 -22.48
C LEU A 129 18.23 -10.72 -22.97
N GLY A 130 19.54 -10.54 -23.10
CA GLY A 130 20.45 -11.60 -23.45
C GLY A 130 20.71 -12.57 -22.28
N HIS A 131 21.22 -13.76 -22.58
CA HIS A 131 21.43 -14.83 -21.60
C HIS A 131 22.41 -14.48 -20.45
N LYS A 132 23.27 -13.48 -20.63
CA LYS A 132 24.20 -12.98 -19.60
C LYS A 132 23.57 -11.89 -18.70
N GLN A 133 22.39 -11.39 -19.07
CA GLN A 133 21.69 -10.30 -18.40
C GLN A 133 20.69 -10.88 -17.41
N ARG A 134 21.16 -11.30 -16.24
CA ARG A 134 20.41 -12.12 -15.29
C ARG A 134 19.99 -11.40 -14.01
N ASN A 135 20.62 -10.27 -13.72
CA ASN A 135 20.30 -9.46 -12.54
C ASN A 135 19.52 -8.24 -13.00
N ILE A 136 18.32 -8.09 -12.47
CA ILE A 136 17.38 -7.04 -12.88
C ILE A 136 16.92 -6.30 -11.64
N ASP A 137 17.09 -4.99 -11.64
CA ASP A 137 16.58 -4.08 -10.63
C ASP A 137 15.54 -3.17 -11.28
N ILE A 138 14.35 -3.11 -10.73
CA ILE A 138 13.24 -2.30 -11.23
C ILE A 138 12.89 -1.28 -10.16
N SER A 139 13.12 0.00 -10.43
CA SER A 139 12.71 1.10 -9.56
C SER A 139 11.38 1.66 -10.02
N TYR A 140 10.49 1.85 -9.07
CA TYR A 140 9.15 2.35 -9.31
C TYR A 140 8.77 3.42 -8.29
N GLU A 141 7.79 4.24 -8.63
CA GLU A 141 7.27 5.31 -7.78
C GLU A 141 5.75 5.42 -7.95
N ALA A 142 5.07 5.69 -6.87
CA ALA A 142 3.65 6.01 -6.90
C ALA A 142 3.45 7.53 -6.81
N VAL A 143 2.69 8.09 -7.73
CA VAL A 143 2.41 9.52 -7.75
C VAL A 143 1.18 9.80 -6.91
N ALA A 144 1.38 10.04 -5.62
CA ALA A 144 0.30 10.42 -4.70
C ALA A 144 0.62 11.74 -4.03
N PHE A 145 -0.24 12.72 -4.26
CA PHE A 145 -0.13 14.05 -3.65
C PHE A 145 -0.85 14.13 -2.28
N LEU A 146 -1.77 13.21 -2.04
CA LEU A 146 -2.53 13.12 -0.79
C LEU A 146 -2.08 11.85 -0.05
N SER A 147 -1.42 12.02 1.09
CA SER A 147 -1.00 10.92 1.98
C SER A 147 0.01 9.93 1.35
N PRO A 148 1.17 10.38 0.87
CA PRO A 148 2.20 9.49 0.30
C PRO A 148 2.69 8.44 1.32
N GLU A 149 2.60 8.74 2.61
CA GLU A 149 2.95 7.83 3.71
C GLU A 149 2.04 6.61 3.83
N LYS A 150 0.88 6.62 3.18
CA LYS A 150 -0.06 5.49 3.17
C LYS A 150 0.15 4.52 2.03
N ILE A 151 1.03 4.86 1.10
CA ILE A 151 1.33 3.98 -0.02
C ILE A 151 2.11 2.77 0.49
N ARG A 152 1.66 1.60 0.10
CA ARG A 152 2.37 0.34 0.28
C ARG A 152 2.58 -0.27 -1.09
N PHE A 153 3.75 -0.82 -1.29
CA PHE A 153 4.08 -1.48 -2.54
C PHE A 153 4.09 -3.00 -2.35
N ALA A 154 3.65 -3.69 -3.37
CA ALA A 154 3.86 -5.11 -3.48
C ALA A 154 4.29 -5.43 -4.92
N TYR A 155 5.17 -6.39 -5.07
CA TYR A 155 5.56 -6.88 -6.38
C TYR A 155 5.63 -8.40 -6.38
N ARG A 156 5.47 -8.99 -7.54
CA ARG A 156 5.68 -10.42 -7.76
C ARG A 156 6.28 -10.63 -9.14
N LEU A 157 6.99 -11.70 -9.29
CA LEU A 157 7.49 -12.14 -10.59
C LEU A 157 6.76 -13.42 -10.97
N CYS A 158 6.01 -13.37 -12.06
CA CYS A 158 5.33 -14.55 -12.58
C CYS A 158 6.18 -15.16 -13.70
N GLY A 159 6.43 -16.46 -13.63
CA GLY A 159 7.22 -17.16 -14.64
C GLY A 159 7.45 -18.61 -14.28
N ARG A 160 8.18 -19.31 -15.16
CA ARG A 160 8.54 -20.71 -14.93
C ARG A 160 9.68 -20.78 -13.92
N ASN A 161 9.53 -21.56 -12.87
CA ASN A 161 10.52 -21.78 -11.79
C ASN A 161 10.82 -20.51 -10.95
N VAL A 162 9.87 -19.62 -10.78
CA VAL A 162 9.94 -18.52 -9.82
C VAL A 162 8.77 -18.62 -8.86
N ASP A 163 8.97 -18.05 -7.69
CA ASP A 163 7.93 -17.96 -6.68
C ASP A 163 6.93 -16.88 -7.12
N ASN A 164 5.67 -17.27 -7.37
CA ASN A 164 4.63 -16.37 -7.84
C ASN A 164 3.91 -15.64 -6.69
N GLU A 165 4.52 -15.58 -5.52
CA GLU A 165 3.93 -14.93 -4.36
C GLU A 165 4.15 -13.41 -4.38
N TRP A 166 3.19 -12.67 -3.81
CA TRP A 166 3.32 -11.25 -3.61
C TRP A 166 4.32 -10.95 -2.50
N GLN A 167 5.32 -10.13 -2.82
CA GLN A 167 6.27 -9.59 -1.86
C GLN A 167 5.85 -8.19 -1.46
N TYR A 168 5.43 -8.02 -0.22
CA TYR A 168 5.03 -6.74 0.34
C TYR A 168 6.24 -6.01 0.91
N VAL A 169 6.40 -4.74 0.55
CA VAL A 169 7.54 -3.91 0.93
C VAL A 169 7.06 -2.61 1.57
N GLU A 170 7.61 -2.27 2.73
CA GLU A 170 7.15 -1.11 3.49
C GLU A 170 7.65 0.22 2.93
N ASN A 171 8.93 0.33 2.54
CA ASN A 171 9.54 1.58 2.11
C ASN A 171 10.47 1.45 0.89
N LEU A 172 10.52 0.29 0.27
CA LEU A 172 11.38 0.07 -0.89
C LEU A 172 10.59 0.32 -2.16
N SER A 173 11.06 1.27 -2.96
CA SER A 173 10.54 1.54 -4.31
C SER A 173 11.35 0.80 -5.39
N MET A 174 11.85 -0.39 -5.05
CA MET A 174 12.70 -1.18 -5.94
C MET A 174 12.48 -2.69 -5.75
N ALA A 175 12.27 -3.40 -6.84
CA ALA A 175 12.23 -4.85 -6.91
C ALA A 175 13.55 -5.38 -7.49
N ASN A 176 14.18 -6.31 -6.78
CA ASN A 176 15.47 -6.88 -7.17
C ASN A 176 15.30 -8.36 -7.50
N TYR A 177 15.80 -8.75 -8.65
CA TYR A 177 15.82 -10.14 -9.10
C TYR A 177 17.24 -10.53 -9.51
N SER A 178 17.78 -11.54 -8.85
CA SER A 178 19.14 -12.02 -9.09
C SER A 178 19.13 -13.41 -9.73
N HIS A 179 20.06 -13.63 -10.65
CA HIS A 179 20.31 -14.94 -11.27
C HIS A 179 19.09 -15.54 -11.97
N LEU A 180 18.23 -14.71 -12.57
CA LEU A 180 17.07 -15.20 -13.30
C LEU A 180 17.52 -16.18 -14.42
N PRO A 181 16.95 -17.40 -14.48
CA PRO A 181 17.17 -18.30 -15.59
C PRO A 181 16.54 -17.75 -16.88
N ALA A 182 16.93 -18.29 -18.03
CA ALA A 182 16.28 -17.93 -19.28
C ALA A 182 14.81 -18.36 -19.26
N GLY A 183 13.90 -17.42 -19.59
CA GLY A 183 12.47 -17.65 -19.52
C GLY A 183 11.68 -16.43 -19.93
N HIS A 184 10.35 -16.59 -19.88
CA HIS A 184 9.40 -15.49 -20.01
C HIS A 184 8.85 -15.17 -18.62
N TYR A 185 8.89 -13.90 -18.27
CA TYR A 185 8.47 -13.37 -16.97
C TYR A 185 7.49 -12.23 -17.13
N VAL A 186 6.57 -12.13 -16.19
CA VAL A 186 5.58 -11.04 -16.07
C VAL A 186 5.55 -10.55 -14.63
#